data_97b07e471f3656d25fe7f50d4ba11104
#
_entry.id   97b07e471f3656d25fe7f50d4ba11104
#
_cell.length_a   1.000
_cell.length_b   1.000
_cell.length_c   1.000
_cell.angle_alpha   90.00
_cell.angle_beta   90.00
_cell.angle_gamma   90.00
#
_symmetry.space_group_name_H-M   'P 1'
#
loop_
_entity.id
_entity.type
_entity.pdbx_description
1 polymer ?
#
loop_
_entity_poly.entity_id
_entity_poly.type
_entity_poly.pdbx_seq_one_letter_code
_entity_poly.pdbx_strand_id
1 'polypeptide(L)'
;DCFLPDTAFNSSTPGLNTITPYIKRLYTFDKQVFGDGEDDTFWFSAYSRIFTNNVVIREVMDAIEGTTEEKSAIRGEALVNRALDYLYLVNGYAKHYNEATAESDAGVPLLLNADISQTNLTRASVKSVYQQILADLYEAETSLPEEISTNAFHATKDAARGLRARVYLYMGNYAEALKAANE
;
A
#
# COMPACT_ATOMS: atom_id res chain seq x y z
N ASP A 1 14.18 -12.00 8.50
CA ASP A 1 14.89 -11.96 9.79
C ASP A 1 15.67 -10.66 9.87
N CYS A 2 15.05 -9.64 10.50
CA CYS A 2 15.74 -8.37 10.80
C CYS A 2 16.56 -8.54 12.07
N PHE A 3 17.66 -9.27 12.00
CA PHE A 3 18.63 -9.33 13.10
C PHE A 3 19.61 -8.17 12.94
N LEU A 4 19.48 -7.16 13.79
CA LEU A 4 20.46 -6.09 13.86
C LEU A 4 21.54 -6.49 14.86
N PRO A 5 22.81 -6.63 14.47
CA PRO A 5 23.88 -6.99 15.40
C PRO A 5 24.09 -5.88 16.44
N ASP A 6 24.49 -6.26 17.65
CA ASP A 6 24.77 -5.35 18.77
C ASP A 6 25.70 -4.19 18.39
N THR A 7 26.65 -4.44 17.48
CA THR A 7 27.56 -3.43 16.94
C THR A 7 26.85 -2.32 16.18
N ALA A 8 25.69 -2.62 15.55
CA ALA A 8 24.89 -1.62 14.86
C ALA A 8 24.14 -0.69 15.82
N PHE A 9 23.78 -1.19 17.03
CA PHE A 9 23.08 -0.43 18.07
C PHE A 9 24.01 0.43 18.91
N ASN A 10 25.21 -0.06 19.22
CA ASN A 10 26.09 0.49 20.24
C ASN A 10 27.41 1.04 19.69
N SER A 11 27.61 1.08 18.37
CA SER A 11 28.86 1.61 17.80
C SER A 11 28.97 3.11 18.02
N SER A 12 30.00 3.51 18.74
CA SER A 12 30.47 4.90 18.83
C SER A 12 31.43 5.26 17.69
N THR A 13 31.70 4.34 16.78
CA THR A 13 32.64 4.53 15.67
C THR A 13 31.95 5.29 14.54
N PRO A 14 32.46 6.46 14.10
CA PRO A 14 31.92 7.17 12.96
C PRO A 14 31.92 6.29 11.69
N GLY A 15 30.79 6.18 11.04
CA GLY A 15 30.60 5.36 9.81
C GLY A 15 30.02 3.96 10.05
N LEU A 16 29.97 3.44 11.28
CA LEU A 16 29.32 2.17 11.63
C LEU A 16 27.92 2.35 12.22
N ASN A 17 27.53 3.57 12.54
CA ASN A 17 26.20 3.91 13.07
C ASN A 17 25.23 4.09 11.89
N THR A 18 24.87 3.00 11.22
CA THR A 18 23.99 3.00 10.03
C THR A 18 22.52 3.00 10.39
N ILE A 19 22.17 2.87 11.68
CA ILE A 19 20.79 2.82 12.12
C ILE A 19 20.34 4.22 12.52
N THR A 20 19.38 4.75 11.79
CA THR A 20 18.76 6.03 12.17
C THR A 20 18.04 5.89 13.53
N PRO A 21 17.96 6.98 14.32
CA PRO A 21 17.24 6.95 15.61
C PRO A 21 15.81 6.40 15.49
N TYR A 22 15.12 6.70 14.38
CA TYR A 22 13.81 6.17 14.03
C TYR A 22 13.79 4.62 13.98
N ILE A 23 14.71 4.00 13.23
CA ILE A 23 14.79 2.53 13.11
C ILE A 23 15.10 1.90 14.47
N LYS A 24 15.98 2.55 15.26
CA LYS A 24 16.28 2.08 16.61
C LYS A 24 15.05 2.07 17.50
N ARG A 25 14.24 3.15 17.48
CA ARG A 25 13.00 3.23 18.25
C ARG A 25 11.95 2.20 17.81
N LEU A 26 11.82 1.97 16.49
CA LEU A 26 10.98 0.89 15.97
C LEU A 26 11.41 -0.48 16.50
N TYR A 27 12.71 -0.77 16.46
CA TYR A 27 13.24 -2.07 16.88
C TYR A 27 13.07 -2.29 18.39
N THR A 28 13.18 -1.24 19.20
CA THR A 28 13.01 -1.30 20.66
C THR A 28 11.56 -1.17 21.10
N PHE A 29 10.60 -1.09 20.17
CA PHE A 29 9.17 -0.87 20.46
C PHE A 29 8.94 0.37 21.33
N ASP A 30 9.65 1.46 21.04
CA ASP A 30 9.51 2.71 21.77
C ASP A 30 8.09 3.29 21.59
N LYS A 31 7.58 3.92 22.64
CA LYS A 31 6.24 4.56 22.60
C LYS A 31 6.17 5.69 21.60
N GLN A 32 7.27 6.40 21.37
CA GLN A 32 7.40 7.47 20.41
C GLN A 32 8.41 7.07 19.33
N VAL A 33 7.91 6.63 18.19
CA VAL A 33 8.74 6.17 17.07
C VAL A 33 9.41 7.33 16.37
N PHE A 34 8.68 8.44 16.14
CA PHE A 34 9.22 9.67 15.53
C PHE A 34 9.56 10.68 16.61
N GLY A 35 10.75 11.28 16.55
CA GLY A 35 11.16 12.38 17.39
C GLY A 35 10.56 13.71 16.92
N ASP A 36 10.72 14.76 17.74
CA ASP A 36 10.25 16.09 17.36
C ASP A 36 10.99 16.59 16.10
N GLY A 37 10.22 16.94 15.08
CA GLY A 37 10.73 17.39 13.78
C GLY A 37 11.25 16.26 12.87
N GLU A 38 11.05 15.00 13.22
CA GLU A 38 11.31 13.88 12.32
C GLU A 38 10.06 13.60 11.46
N ASP A 39 10.26 13.54 10.14
CA ASP A 39 9.22 13.20 9.18
C ASP A 39 9.06 11.68 9.07
N ASP A 40 7.82 11.24 8.94
CA ASP A 40 7.50 9.87 8.56
C ASP A 40 7.69 9.69 7.06
N THR A 41 8.90 9.32 6.67
CA THR A 41 9.25 9.12 5.25
C THR A 41 8.41 8.05 4.57
N PHE A 42 7.96 7.03 5.31
CA PHE A 42 7.10 5.98 4.74
C PHE A 42 5.71 6.53 4.40
N TRP A 43 5.10 7.30 5.31
CA TRP A 43 3.82 7.97 5.08
C TRP A 43 3.87 8.88 3.85
N PHE A 44 4.84 9.79 3.80
CA PHE A 44 4.99 10.70 2.67
C PHE A 44 5.25 9.98 1.36
N SER A 45 6.12 8.98 1.36
CA SER A 45 6.43 8.21 0.16
C SER A 45 5.22 7.42 -0.35
N ALA A 46 4.42 6.82 0.54
CA ALA A 46 3.22 6.10 0.17
C ALA A 46 2.19 7.04 -0.48
N TYR A 47 1.91 8.20 0.12
CA TYR A 47 0.97 9.17 -0.48
C TYR A 47 1.49 9.80 -1.77
N SER A 48 2.80 9.99 -1.92
CA SER A 48 3.40 10.42 -3.19
C SER A 48 3.18 9.39 -4.30
N ARG A 49 3.36 8.09 -4.01
CA ARG A 49 3.04 7.02 -4.98
C ARG A 49 1.56 6.93 -5.28
N ILE A 50 0.69 7.04 -4.25
CA ILE A 50 -0.77 7.09 -4.44
C ILE A 50 -1.16 8.23 -5.36
N PHE A 51 -0.59 9.42 -5.18
CA PHE A 51 -0.84 10.55 -6.09
C PHE A 51 -0.44 10.22 -7.53
N THR A 52 0.76 9.68 -7.73
CA THR A 52 1.24 9.26 -9.06
C THR A 52 0.31 8.20 -9.68
N ASN A 53 -0.08 7.19 -8.91
CA ASN A 53 -1.01 6.16 -9.37
C ASN A 53 -2.38 6.76 -9.73
N ASN A 54 -2.88 7.74 -8.97
CA ASN A 54 -4.13 8.44 -9.31
C ASN A 54 -4.04 9.19 -10.64
N VAL A 55 -2.89 9.82 -10.94
CA VAL A 55 -2.66 10.46 -12.25
C VAL A 55 -2.73 9.41 -13.36
N VAL A 56 -2.01 8.29 -13.21
CA VAL A 56 -2.00 7.21 -14.20
C VAL A 56 -3.40 6.64 -14.40
N ILE A 57 -4.11 6.29 -13.33
CA ILE A 57 -5.46 5.71 -13.39
C ILE A 57 -6.42 6.64 -14.16
N ARG A 58 -6.30 7.95 -13.97
CA ARG A 58 -7.15 8.94 -14.61
C ARG A 58 -6.83 9.16 -16.08
N GLU A 59 -5.53 9.22 -16.43
CA GLU A 59 -5.09 9.80 -17.70
C GLU A 59 -4.58 8.79 -18.73
N VAL A 60 -4.17 7.59 -18.30
CA VAL A 60 -3.49 6.64 -19.19
C VAL A 60 -4.34 6.22 -20.39
N MET A 61 -5.66 6.11 -20.21
CA MET A 61 -6.56 5.71 -21.30
C MET A 61 -6.66 6.77 -22.41
N ASP A 62 -6.42 8.04 -22.09
CA ASP A 62 -6.43 9.17 -23.02
C ASP A 62 -5.04 9.45 -23.64
N ALA A 63 -4.02 8.66 -23.29
CA ALA A 63 -2.68 8.82 -23.85
C ALA A 63 -2.68 8.67 -25.37
N ILE A 64 -1.86 9.46 -26.07
CA ILE A 64 -1.80 9.49 -27.53
C ILE A 64 -1.22 8.19 -28.11
N GLU A 65 -0.19 7.64 -27.46
CA GLU A 65 0.53 6.44 -27.88
C GLU A 65 0.10 5.20 -27.09
N GLY A 66 0.41 4.02 -27.62
CA GLY A 66 0.11 2.72 -27.04
C GLY A 66 -1.26 2.15 -27.45
N THR A 67 -1.35 0.83 -27.44
CA THR A 67 -2.61 0.11 -27.69
C THR A 67 -3.55 0.22 -26.50
N THR A 68 -4.83 -0.09 -26.70
CA THR A 68 -5.82 -0.14 -25.62
C THR A 68 -5.42 -1.15 -24.55
N GLU A 69 -4.87 -2.29 -24.96
CA GLU A 69 -4.41 -3.37 -24.08
C GLU A 69 -3.22 -2.92 -23.21
N GLU A 70 -2.23 -2.25 -23.82
CA GLU A 70 -1.08 -1.69 -23.09
C GLU A 70 -1.53 -0.63 -22.07
N LYS A 71 -2.40 0.29 -22.46
CA LYS A 71 -2.96 1.30 -21.56
C LYS A 71 -3.74 0.68 -20.41
N SER A 72 -4.55 -0.34 -20.71
CA SER A 72 -5.32 -1.07 -19.71
C SER A 72 -4.39 -1.79 -18.72
N ALA A 73 -3.31 -2.43 -19.19
CA ALA A 73 -2.33 -3.09 -18.33
C ALA A 73 -1.65 -2.08 -17.39
N ILE A 74 -1.21 -0.94 -17.91
CA ILE A 74 -0.60 0.14 -17.11
C ILE A 74 -1.58 0.66 -16.06
N ARG A 75 -2.86 0.82 -16.44
CA ARG A 75 -3.91 1.22 -15.49
C ARG A 75 -4.12 0.17 -14.40
N GLY A 76 -4.15 -1.10 -14.77
CA GLY A 76 -4.24 -2.22 -13.83
C GLY A 76 -3.07 -2.25 -12.84
N GLU A 77 -1.84 -2.03 -13.31
CA GLU A 77 -0.66 -1.94 -12.45
C GLU A 77 -0.76 -0.77 -11.45
N ALA A 78 -1.22 0.40 -11.90
CA ALA A 78 -1.42 1.55 -11.04
C ALA A 78 -2.48 1.28 -9.95
N LEU A 79 -3.54 0.54 -10.26
CA LEU A 79 -4.56 0.10 -9.30
C LEU A 79 -3.99 -0.85 -8.26
N VAL A 80 -3.20 -1.86 -8.67
CA VAL A 80 -2.52 -2.79 -7.75
C VAL A 80 -1.57 -2.04 -6.81
N ASN A 81 -0.77 -1.13 -7.36
CA ASN A 81 0.18 -0.35 -6.58
C ASN A 81 -0.54 0.56 -5.56
N ARG A 82 -1.64 1.22 -5.96
CA ARG A 82 -2.45 2.03 -5.04
C ARG A 82 -3.07 1.18 -3.94
N ALA A 83 -3.62 0.03 -4.27
CA ALA A 83 -4.16 -0.92 -3.31
C ALA A 83 -3.11 -1.38 -2.30
N LEU A 84 -1.90 -1.69 -2.76
CA LEU A 84 -0.78 -2.11 -1.91
C LEU A 84 -0.34 -1.00 -0.96
N ASP A 85 -0.20 0.24 -1.45
CA ASP A 85 0.15 1.39 -0.61
C ASP A 85 -0.91 1.64 0.47
N TYR A 86 -2.21 1.58 0.13
CA TYR A 86 -3.27 1.69 1.13
C TYR A 86 -3.27 0.54 2.13
N LEU A 87 -2.98 -0.69 1.71
CA LEU A 87 -2.88 -1.84 2.61
C LEU A 87 -1.76 -1.64 3.63
N TYR A 88 -0.59 -1.16 3.20
CA TYR A 88 0.50 -0.84 4.12
C TYR A 88 0.16 0.31 5.05
N LEU A 89 -0.45 1.37 4.53
CA LEU A 89 -0.85 2.53 5.34
C LEU A 89 -1.89 2.13 6.40
N VAL A 90 -2.96 1.42 6.05
CA VAL A 90 -4.00 1.07 7.02
C VAL A 90 -3.49 0.11 8.08
N ASN A 91 -2.61 -0.84 7.71
CA ASN A 91 -2.02 -1.78 8.69
C ASN A 91 -0.97 -1.12 9.58
N GLY A 92 -0.26 -0.08 9.09
CA GLY A 92 0.75 0.63 9.85
C GLY A 92 0.20 1.71 10.77
N TYR A 93 -0.92 2.35 10.40
CA TYR A 93 -1.39 3.58 11.06
C TYR A 93 -2.82 3.52 11.60
N ALA A 94 -3.50 2.38 11.45
CA ALA A 94 -4.85 2.18 11.98
C ALA A 94 -4.92 0.94 12.87
N LYS A 95 -6.07 0.75 13.50
CA LYS A 95 -6.33 -0.50 14.21
C LYS A 95 -6.45 -1.65 13.22
N HIS A 96 -6.10 -2.84 13.69
CA HIS A 96 -6.35 -4.05 12.93
C HIS A 96 -7.84 -4.17 12.58
N TYR A 97 -8.12 -4.67 11.36
CA TYR A 97 -9.50 -4.85 10.91
C TYR A 97 -10.28 -5.75 11.87
N ASN A 98 -11.44 -5.25 12.30
CA ASN A 98 -12.42 -6.01 13.06
C ASN A 98 -13.80 -5.66 12.52
N GLU A 99 -14.53 -6.63 11.99
CA GLU A 99 -15.85 -6.42 11.36
C GLU A 99 -16.81 -5.63 12.24
N ALA A 100 -16.78 -5.87 13.56
CA ALA A 100 -17.68 -5.20 14.49
C ALA A 100 -17.38 -3.69 14.70
N THR A 101 -16.14 -3.25 14.46
CA THR A 101 -15.69 -1.88 14.75
C THR A 101 -15.09 -1.16 13.55
N ALA A 102 -14.79 -1.85 12.44
CA ALA A 102 -14.12 -1.29 11.28
C ALA A 102 -14.82 -0.06 10.67
N GLU A 103 -16.14 0.05 10.80
CA GLU A 103 -16.92 1.21 10.35
C GLU A 103 -16.63 2.47 11.17
N SER A 104 -16.39 2.31 12.48
CA SER A 104 -16.14 3.40 13.42
C SER A 104 -14.67 3.65 13.70
N ASP A 105 -13.81 2.65 13.48
CA ASP A 105 -12.38 2.81 13.68
C ASP A 105 -11.76 3.69 12.59
N ALA A 106 -10.98 4.68 13.01
CA ALA A 106 -10.30 5.58 12.08
C ALA A 106 -9.20 4.84 11.31
N GLY A 107 -9.34 4.81 9.98
CA GLY A 107 -8.37 4.30 9.03
C GLY A 107 -7.32 5.33 8.65
N VAL A 108 -7.15 5.57 7.35
CA VAL A 108 -6.24 6.58 6.77
C VAL A 108 -7.00 7.45 5.78
N PRO A 109 -6.51 8.66 5.42
CA PRO A 109 -7.13 9.47 4.37
C PRO A 109 -7.20 8.74 3.04
N LEU A 110 -8.39 8.68 2.43
CA LEU A 110 -8.58 8.14 1.08
C LEU A 110 -8.49 9.27 0.05
N LEU A 111 -7.35 9.36 -0.63
CA LEU A 111 -7.08 10.31 -1.69
C LEU A 111 -7.14 9.57 -3.02
N LEU A 112 -8.29 9.61 -3.69
CA LEU A 112 -8.55 8.86 -4.93
C LEU A 112 -8.42 9.71 -6.19
N ASN A 113 -8.18 11.00 -6.03
CA ASN A 113 -8.00 11.95 -7.13
C ASN A 113 -6.60 12.55 -7.08
N ALA A 114 -6.05 12.84 -8.26
CA ALA A 114 -4.80 13.60 -8.41
C ALA A 114 -5.11 15.11 -8.35
N ASP A 115 -5.56 15.57 -7.19
CA ASP A 115 -5.89 16.97 -6.93
C ASP A 115 -5.06 17.47 -5.74
N ILE A 116 -4.08 18.34 -6.05
CA ILE A 116 -3.21 18.96 -5.04
C ILE A 116 -3.92 20.05 -4.22
N SER A 117 -5.08 20.49 -4.65
CA SER A 117 -5.87 21.51 -3.93
C SER A 117 -6.76 20.91 -2.83
N GLN A 118 -6.81 19.59 -2.73
CA GLN A 118 -7.62 18.89 -1.74
C GLN A 118 -7.09 19.17 -0.33
N THR A 119 -7.87 19.90 0.46
CA THR A 119 -7.53 20.29 1.84
C THR A 119 -8.16 19.39 2.89
N ASN A 120 -9.19 18.62 2.53
CA ASN A 120 -9.85 17.70 3.45
C ASN A 120 -9.10 16.37 3.51
N LEU A 121 -8.23 16.24 4.51
CA LEU A 121 -7.41 15.06 4.76
C LEU A 121 -7.95 14.24 5.96
N THR A 122 -9.27 14.23 6.16
CA THR A 122 -9.87 13.42 7.22
C THR A 122 -9.65 11.92 6.98
N ARG A 123 -9.42 11.19 8.06
CA ARG A 123 -9.26 9.74 8.00
C ARG A 123 -10.60 9.09 7.64
N ALA A 124 -10.60 8.25 6.62
CA ALA A 124 -11.72 7.36 6.33
C ALA A 124 -11.80 6.24 7.39
N SER A 125 -12.90 5.52 7.46
CA SER A 125 -12.99 4.35 8.34
C SER A 125 -12.07 3.22 7.83
N VAL A 126 -11.63 2.36 8.74
CA VAL A 126 -10.86 1.15 8.38
C VAL A 126 -11.62 0.35 7.32
N LYS A 127 -12.94 0.18 7.49
CA LYS A 127 -13.79 -0.52 6.53
C LYS A 127 -13.75 0.11 5.15
N SER A 128 -13.90 1.43 5.05
CA SER A 128 -13.87 2.15 3.76
C SER A 128 -12.52 2.00 3.06
N VAL A 129 -11.41 2.00 3.80
CA VAL A 129 -10.08 1.79 3.22
C VAL A 129 -9.95 0.38 2.64
N TYR A 130 -10.36 -0.66 3.40
CA TYR A 130 -10.32 -2.05 2.91
C TYR A 130 -11.25 -2.28 1.72
N GLN A 131 -12.43 -1.65 1.71
CA GLN A 131 -13.34 -1.70 0.56
C GLN A 131 -12.72 -1.08 -0.69
N GLN A 132 -12.02 0.06 -0.55
CA GLN A 132 -11.32 0.68 -1.68
C GLN A 132 -10.17 -0.20 -2.19
N ILE A 133 -9.38 -0.79 -1.29
CA ILE A 133 -8.32 -1.73 -1.66
C ILE A 133 -8.90 -2.89 -2.50
N LEU A 134 -9.98 -3.50 -2.04
CA LEU A 134 -10.62 -4.59 -2.78
C LEU A 134 -11.19 -4.13 -4.12
N ALA A 135 -11.81 -2.95 -4.18
CA ALA A 135 -12.34 -2.38 -5.42
C ALA A 135 -11.22 -2.18 -6.46
N ASP A 136 -10.09 -1.61 -6.04
CA ASP A 136 -8.92 -1.42 -6.91
C ASP A 136 -8.39 -2.76 -7.46
N LEU A 137 -8.32 -3.79 -6.60
CA LEU A 137 -7.82 -5.11 -7.00
C LEU A 137 -8.77 -5.83 -7.96
N TYR A 138 -10.09 -5.77 -7.73
CA TYR A 138 -11.07 -6.33 -8.66
C TYR A 138 -11.05 -5.62 -10.01
N GLU A 139 -10.94 -4.29 -10.02
CA GLU A 139 -10.82 -3.53 -11.26
C GLU A 139 -9.51 -3.86 -11.99
N ALA A 140 -8.39 -3.98 -11.27
CA ALA A 140 -7.10 -4.35 -11.83
C ALA A 140 -7.16 -5.71 -12.54
N GLU A 141 -7.83 -6.72 -11.99
CA GLU A 141 -7.97 -8.03 -12.62
C GLU A 141 -8.63 -7.98 -14.00
N THR A 142 -9.52 -7.02 -14.25
CA THR A 142 -10.15 -6.88 -15.58
C THR A 142 -9.20 -6.30 -16.62
N SER A 143 -8.13 -5.65 -16.20
CA SER A 143 -7.23 -4.86 -17.03
C SER A 143 -5.85 -5.49 -17.21
N LEU A 144 -5.44 -6.34 -16.28
CA LEU A 144 -4.11 -6.97 -16.27
C LEU A 144 -4.06 -8.20 -17.19
N PRO A 145 -2.88 -8.52 -17.75
CA PRO A 145 -2.66 -9.75 -18.50
C PRO A 145 -2.65 -10.98 -17.57
N GLU A 146 -3.00 -12.16 -18.11
CA GLU A 146 -2.91 -13.44 -17.41
C GLU A 146 -1.48 -13.97 -17.38
N GLU A 147 -0.76 -13.78 -18.48
CA GLU A 147 0.60 -14.31 -18.62
C GLU A 147 1.62 -13.48 -17.87
N ILE A 148 2.58 -14.19 -17.27
CA ILE A 148 3.73 -13.54 -16.62
C ILE A 148 4.55 -12.83 -17.71
N SER A 149 4.70 -11.53 -17.59
CA SER A 149 5.64 -10.76 -18.39
C SER A 149 7.06 -11.32 -18.23
N THR A 150 7.88 -11.24 -19.27
CA THR A 150 9.33 -11.49 -19.17
C THR A 150 10.00 -10.58 -18.13
N ASN A 151 9.34 -9.49 -17.76
CA ASN A 151 9.74 -8.59 -16.69
C ASN A 151 8.87 -8.86 -15.44
N ALA A 152 9.46 -9.47 -14.42
CA ALA A 152 8.82 -9.82 -13.17
C ALA A 152 8.36 -8.59 -12.32
N PHE A 153 8.69 -7.37 -12.75
CA PHE A 153 8.23 -6.14 -12.08
C PHE A 153 6.84 -5.68 -12.52
N HIS A 154 6.28 -6.26 -13.60
CA HIS A 154 4.92 -5.97 -14.03
C HIS A 154 3.89 -6.83 -13.28
N ALA A 155 2.81 -6.20 -12.87
CA ALA A 155 1.71 -6.94 -12.23
C ALA A 155 0.93 -7.79 -13.25
N THR A 156 0.47 -8.95 -12.80
CA THR A 156 -0.43 -9.85 -13.52
C THR A 156 -1.75 -10.00 -12.77
N LYS A 157 -2.73 -10.65 -13.37
CA LYS A 157 -3.98 -11.02 -12.67
C LYS A 157 -3.70 -11.82 -11.40
N ASP A 158 -2.74 -12.76 -11.47
CA ASP A 158 -2.39 -13.58 -10.30
C ASP A 158 -1.76 -12.76 -9.18
N ALA A 159 -1.00 -11.69 -9.51
CA ALA A 159 -0.49 -10.77 -8.51
C ALA A 159 -1.64 -10.01 -7.80
N ALA A 160 -2.65 -9.56 -8.55
CA ALA A 160 -3.83 -8.91 -7.99
C ALA A 160 -4.66 -9.89 -7.12
N ARG A 161 -4.87 -11.14 -7.58
CA ARG A 161 -5.55 -12.21 -6.82
C ARG A 161 -4.80 -12.56 -5.54
N GLY A 162 -3.48 -12.75 -5.62
CA GLY A 162 -2.64 -13.02 -4.45
C GLY A 162 -2.69 -11.90 -3.42
N LEU A 163 -2.68 -10.63 -3.87
CA LEU A 163 -2.84 -9.50 -2.97
C LEU A 163 -4.25 -9.45 -2.37
N ARG A 164 -5.31 -9.75 -3.15
CA ARG A 164 -6.68 -9.85 -2.68
C ARG A 164 -6.83 -10.95 -1.61
N ALA A 165 -6.22 -12.12 -1.82
CA ALA A 165 -6.19 -13.18 -0.81
C ALA A 165 -5.55 -12.69 0.51
N ARG A 166 -4.44 -11.95 0.43
CA ARG A 166 -3.79 -11.33 1.58
C ARG A 166 -4.70 -10.32 2.29
N VAL A 167 -5.41 -9.47 1.54
CA VAL A 167 -6.37 -8.50 2.10
C VAL A 167 -7.45 -9.22 2.91
N TYR A 168 -8.04 -10.27 2.35
CA TYR A 168 -9.06 -11.08 3.05
C TYR A 168 -8.50 -11.77 4.29
N LEU A 169 -7.23 -12.21 4.29
CA LEU A 169 -6.58 -12.74 5.50
C LEU A 169 -6.49 -11.68 6.61
N TYR A 170 -6.10 -10.45 6.27
CA TYR A 170 -6.08 -9.35 7.24
C TYR A 170 -7.47 -8.98 7.77
N MET A 171 -8.51 -9.18 6.95
CA MET A 171 -9.91 -8.99 7.38
C MET A 171 -10.45 -10.17 8.22
N GLY A 172 -9.72 -11.28 8.33
CA GLY A 172 -10.20 -12.50 8.97
C GLY A 172 -11.25 -13.25 8.14
N ASN A 173 -11.44 -12.88 6.87
CA ASN A 173 -12.35 -13.55 5.96
C ASN A 173 -11.65 -14.70 5.23
N TYR A 174 -11.44 -15.80 5.95
CA TYR A 174 -10.68 -16.95 5.45
C TYR A 174 -11.34 -17.65 4.26
N ALA A 175 -12.67 -17.60 4.16
CA ALA A 175 -13.40 -18.20 3.04
C ALA A 175 -13.08 -17.50 1.72
N GLU A 176 -13.18 -16.16 1.69
CA GLU A 176 -12.83 -15.37 0.51
C GLU A 176 -11.31 -15.37 0.24
N ALA A 177 -10.48 -15.43 1.30
CA ALA A 177 -9.03 -15.58 1.14
C ALA A 177 -8.67 -16.88 0.41
N LEU A 178 -9.26 -18.00 0.83
CA LEU A 178 -9.06 -19.31 0.19
C LEU A 178 -9.56 -19.31 -1.27
N LYS A 179 -10.71 -18.72 -1.52
CA LYS A 179 -11.27 -18.59 -2.87
C LYS A 179 -10.32 -17.81 -3.76
N ALA A 180 -9.90 -16.62 -3.33
CA ALA A 180 -8.99 -15.77 -4.11
C ALA A 180 -7.60 -16.40 -4.35
N ALA A 181 -7.14 -17.26 -3.44
CA ALA A 181 -5.87 -17.97 -3.58
C ALA A 181 -5.94 -19.17 -4.56
N ASN A 182 -7.15 -19.66 -4.89
CA ASN A 182 -7.38 -20.78 -5.80
C ASN A 182 -7.85 -20.35 -7.20
N GLU A 183 -8.10 -19.06 -7.41
CA GLU A 183 -8.42 -18.47 -8.72
C GLU A 183 -7.16 -18.26 -9.57
#